data_60058d1862f6f5548792abce2a7b9fdb
#
_entry.id   60058d1862f6f5548792abce2a7b9fdb
#
_cell.length_a   1.000
_cell.length_b   1.000
_cell.length_c   1.000
_cell.angle_alpha   90.00
_cell.angle_beta   90.00
_cell.angle_gamma   90.00
#
_symmetry.space_group_name_H-M   'P 1'
#
loop_
_entity.id
_entity.type
_entity.pdbx_description
1 polymer ?
#
loop_
_entity_poly.entity_id
_entity_poly.type
_entity_poly.pdbx_seq_one_letter_code
_entity_poly.pdbx_strand_id
1 'polypeptide(L)'
;MATKNEQVLEIRPIELETVTLKIVGDTPLIMHAWSEKAKREMLEKQMKVTKTKSRDAKNPVEDFIRSMYWLTDMPTDMTEEGFEKAIEQGARFGFPVTAFKQAAISASYRMGWSKDKMSLRGVFFIEGDENQMIEIHSDTPIMREDMVKVGMGTADIRYRGEFRNWWAELRITYNKNGQYSLEQIVNIINAGGFVCGVGEWRPERDGQFGSYHVAT
;
A
#
# COMPACT_ATOMS: atom_id res chain seq x y z
N MET A 1 10.91 57.08 -5.38
CA MET A 1 9.81 56.13 -5.76
C MET A 1 10.46 54.87 -6.24
N ALA A 2 10.38 53.80 -5.46
CA ALA A 2 10.96 52.50 -5.85
C ALA A 2 9.97 51.81 -6.81
N THR A 3 10.40 51.59 -8.04
CA THR A 3 9.67 50.80 -9.04
C THR A 3 9.57 49.39 -8.54
N LYS A 4 8.33 48.94 -8.21
CA LYS A 4 8.00 47.56 -7.95
C LYS A 4 8.29 46.76 -9.23
N ASN A 5 9.37 45.96 -9.25
CA ASN A 5 9.59 44.99 -10.30
C ASN A 5 8.43 43.99 -10.22
N GLU A 6 7.46 44.08 -11.10
CA GLU A 6 6.46 43.03 -11.32
C GLU A 6 7.19 41.85 -11.95
N GLN A 7 7.51 40.84 -11.13
CA GLN A 7 7.95 39.57 -11.66
C GLN A 7 6.77 38.92 -12.40
N VAL A 8 6.85 38.93 -13.72
CA VAL A 8 5.89 38.20 -14.56
C VAL A 8 6.06 36.71 -14.27
N LEU A 9 5.03 36.08 -13.71
CA LEU A 9 5.03 34.64 -13.47
C LEU A 9 4.94 33.92 -14.82
N GLU A 10 6.02 33.23 -15.22
CA GLU A 10 6.02 32.38 -16.41
C GLU A 10 5.38 31.04 -16.07
N ILE A 11 4.21 30.77 -16.64
CA ILE A 11 3.51 29.48 -16.48
C ILE A 11 3.92 28.58 -17.63
N ARG A 12 4.68 27.53 -17.33
CA ARG A 12 5.10 26.52 -18.32
C ARG A 12 3.94 25.54 -18.58
N PRO A 13 3.77 25.08 -19.84
CA PRO A 13 2.79 24.05 -20.16
C PRO A 13 3.12 22.74 -19.43
N ILE A 14 2.06 21.98 -19.12
CA ILE A 14 2.20 20.64 -18.55
C ILE A 14 2.62 19.68 -19.67
N GLU A 15 3.73 18.98 -19.48
CA GLU A 15 4.22 17.93 -20.36
C GLU A 15 4.38 16.63 -19.56
N LEU A 16 3.45 15.70 -19.77
CA LEU A 16 3.41 14.44 -19.03
C LEU A 16 4.36 13.41 -19.66
N GLU A 17 5.08 12.73 -18.81
CA GLU A 17 5.88 11.56 -19.15
C GLU A 17 5.57 10.42 -18.19
N THR A 18 5.56 9.20 -18.71
CA THR A 18 5.33 7.98 -17.92
C THR A 18 6.57 7.10 -17.96
N VAL A 19 7.01 6.65 -16.80
CA VAL A 19 8.15 5.75 -16.61
C VAL A 19 7.72 4.57 -15.73
N THR A 20 8.35 3.42 -15.93
CA THR A 20 8.18 2.25 -15.06
C THR A 20 9.40 2.08 -14.19
N LEU A 21 9.20 2.05 -12.89
CA LEU A 21 10.23 1.79 -11.89
C LEU A 21 9.98 0.44 -11.24
N LYS A 22 10.99 -0.43 -11.24
CA LYS A 22 10.94 -1.66 -10.46
C LYS A 22 11.33 -1.35 -9.02
N ILE A 23 10.51 -1.75 -8.07
CA ILE A 23 10.84 -1.74 -6.64
C ILE A 23 11.05 -3.17 -6.15
N VAL A 24 11.97 -3.33 -5.20
CA VAL A 24 12.29 -4.61 -4.57
C VAL A 24 12.13 -4.46 -3.06
N GLY A 25 11.45 -5.41 -2.43
CA GLY A 25 11.28 -5.43 -0.98
C GLY A 25 12.58 -5.81 -0.26
N ASP A 26 12.97 -4.97 0.70
CA ASP A 26 14.12 -5.24 1.60
C ASP A 26 13.71 -6.11 2.78
N THR A 27 12.43 -6.05 3.13
CA THR A 27 11.81 -6.84 4.20
C THR A 27 10.46 -7.38 3.74
N PRO A 28 9.96 -8.49 4.32
CA PRO A 28 8.68 -9.06 3.91
C PRO A 28 7.53 -8.05 3.95
N LEU A 29 6.60 -8.13 2.99
CA LEU A 29 5.38 -7.35 2.99
C LEU A 29 4.28 -8.12 3.72
N ILE A 30 3.65 -7.51 4.72
CA ILE A 30 2.52 -8.08 5.44
C ILE A 30 1.23 -7.40 4.98
N MET A 31 0.33 -8.20 4.41
CA MET A 31 -0.95 -7.70 3.93
C MET A 31 -2.07 -7.89 4.96
N HIS A 32 -2.97 -6.92 5.02
CA HIS A 32 -4.20 -7.01 5.81
C HIS A 32 -5.33 -6.28 5.07
N ALA A 33 -5.88 -6.95 4.08
CA ALA A 33 -7.06 -6.46 3.36
C ALA A 33 -8.27 -6.37 4.30
N TRP A 34 -9.12 -5.38 4.05
CA TRP A 34 -10.37 -5.26 4.80
C TRP A 34 -11.34 -6.37 4.40
N SER A 35 -11.66 -7.23 5.35
CA SER A 35 -12.61 -8.33 5.11
C SER A 35 -14.02 -7.80 4.84
N GLU A 36 -14.75 -8.49 3.97
CA GLU A 36 -16.16 -8.19 3.70
C GLU A 36 -17.03 -8.24 4.98
N LYS A 37 -16.64 -9.09 5.93
CA LYS A 37 -17.27 -9.15 7.27
C LYS A 37 -17.10 -7.82 8.01
N ALA A 38 -15.88 -7.25 8.04
CA ALA A 38 -15.61 -5.97 8.70
C ALA A 38 -16.34 -4.81 8.01
N LYS A 39 -16.40 -4.81 6.67
CA LYS A 39 -17.17 -3.84 5.90
C LYS A 39 -18.66 -3.91 6.22
N ARG A 40 -19.22 -5.12 6.25
CA ARG A 40 -20.63 -5.36 6.58
C ARG A 40 -20.96 -4.92 8.01
N GLU A 41 -20.12 -5.26 8.99
CA GLU A 41 -20.34 -4.84 10.39
C GLU A 41 -20.28 -3.31 10.53
N MET A 42 -19.41 -2.64 9.80
CA MET A 42 -19.35 -1.18 9.78
C MET A 42 -20.61 -0.57 9.17
N LEU A 43 -21.08 -1.12 8.04
CA LEU A 43 -22.30 -0.69 7.38
C LEU A 43 -23.52 -0.87 8.30
N GLU A 44 -23.65 -2.04 8.94
CA GLU A 44 -24.72 -2.34 9.88
C GLU A 44 -24.73 -1.35 11.06
N LYS A 45 -23.54 -0.99 11.59
CA LYS A 45 -23.44 0.05 12.63
C LYS A 45 -23.90 1.42 12.13
N GLN A 46 -23.51 1.81 10.91
CA GLN A 46 -23.94 3.08 10.33
C GLN A 46 -25.45 3.11 10.07
N MET A 47 -26.02 1.99 9.67
CA MET A 47 -27.46 1.84 9.47
C MET A 47 -28.25 1.64 10.78
N LYS A 48 -27.59 1.64 11.94
CA LYS A 48 -28.18 1.42 13.28
C LYS A 48 -28.96 0.10 13.39
N VAL A 49 -28.54 -0.93 12.65
CA VAL A 49 -29.12 -2.25 12.75
C VAL A 49 -28.66 -2.91 14.05
N THR A 50 -29.61 -3.15 14.97
CA THR A 50 -29.32 -3.83 16.24
C THR A 50 -29.30 -5.33 16.00
N LYS A 51 -28.13 -5.96 16.00
CA LYS A 51 -28.00 -7.42 15.98
C LYS A 51 -27.45 -7.93 17.30
N THR A 52 -27.98 -9.05 17.74
CA THR A 52 -27.42 -9.85 18.83
C THR A 52 -26.05 -10.34 18.38
N LYS A 53 -24.96 -9.93 19.09
CA LYS A 53 -23.60 -10.33 18.77
C LYS A 53 -23.40 -11.82 19.03
N SER A 54 -23.58 -12.68 18.04
CA SER A 54 -22.93 -13.98 18.05
C SER A 54 -21.49 -13.77 17.52
N ARG A 55 -20.50 -14.15 18.28
CA ARG A 55 -19.13 -14.25 17.79
C ARG A 55 -19.02 -15.58 17.06
N ASP A 56 -18.88 -15.52 15.74
CA ASP A 56 -18.49 -16.70 14.98
C ASP A 56 -17.11 -17.18 15.45
N ALA A 57 -16.90 -18.51 15.45
CA ALA A 57 -15.58 -19.08 15.71
C ALA A 57 -14.56 -18.52 14.69
N LYS A 58 -13.34 -18.22 15.14
CA LYS A 58 -12.27 -17.83 14.23
C LYS A 58 -11.81 -19.03 13.42
N ASN A 59 -11.64 -18.79 12.12
CA ASN A 59 -10.98 -19.73 11.22
C ASN A 59 -9.64 -19.10 10.77
N PRO A 60 -8.49 -19.59 11.27
CA PRO A 60 -7.18 -19.03 10.94
C PRO A 60 -6.90 -19.00 9.45
N VAL A 61 -7.22 -20.07 8.73
CA VAL A 61 -6.95 -20.21 7.29
C VAL A 61 -7.84 -19.26 6.49
N GLU A 62 -9.12 -19.16 6.82
CA GLU A 62 -10.03 -18.22 6.19
C GLU A 62 -9.58 -16.77 6.43
N ASP A 63 -9.21 -16.42 7.67
CA ASP A 63 -8.71 -15.08 8.01
C ASP A 63 -7.43 -14.75 7.21
N PHE A 64 -6.52 -15.72 7.06
CA PHE A 64 -5.31 -15.61 6.25
C PHE A 64 -5.65 -15.37 4.77
N ILE A 65 -6.47 -16.22 4.15
CA ILE A 65 -6.86 -16.10 2.73
C ILE A 65 -7.52 -14.74 2.47
N ARG A 66 -8.40 -14.29 3.36
CA ARG A 66 -9.10 -13.01 3.25
C ARG A 66 -8.23 -11.79 3.57
N SER A 67 -7.06 -11.97 4.18
CA SER A 67 -6.14 -10.88 4.50
C SER A 67 -5.35 -10.36 3.30
N MET A 68 -5.37 -11.09 2.18
CA MET A 68 -4.63 -10.75 0.97
C MET A 68 -5.49 -9.99 -0.03
N TYR A 69 -4.86 -9.15 -0.86
CA TYR A 69 -5.51 -8.47 -1.99
C TYR A 69 -5.38 -9.34 -3.23
N TRP A 70 -6.42 -10.07 -3.56
CA TRP A 70 -6.46 -10.95 -4.73
C TRP A 70 -6.71 -10.14 -6.01
N LEU A 71 -5.88 -10.36 -7.03
CA LEU A 71 -6.09 -9.86 -8.40
C LEU A 71 -6.82 -10.91 -9.27
N THR A 72 -6.73 -12.17 -8.88
CA THR A 72 -7.53 -13.28 -9.42
C THR A 72 -8.69 -13.56 -8.49
N ASP A 73 -9.59 -14.46 -8.88
CA ASP A 73 -10.68 -14.89 -8.00
C ASP A 73 -10.12 -15.55 -6.75
N MET A 74 -10.62 -15.10 -5.60
CA MET A 74 -10.30 -15.70 -4.31
C MET A 74 -10.95 -17.10 -4.24
N PRO A 75 -10.25 -18.13 -3.70
CA PRO A 75 -10.84 -19.47 -3.60
C PRO A 75 -12.14 -19.45 -2.79
N THR A 76 -13.11 -20.25 -3.21
CA THR A 76 -14.36 -20.46 -2.45
C THR A 76 -14.16 -21.44 -1.29
N ASP A 77 -13.22 -22.37 -1.46
CA ASP A 77 -12.78 -23.29 -0.41
C ASP A 77 -11.72 -22.59 0.46
N MET A 78 -12.11 -22.23 1.70
CA MET A 78 -11.27 -21.48 2.66
C MET A 78 -10.44 -22.42 3.53
N THR A 79 -9.87 -23.45 2.91
CA THR A 79 -8.94 -24.42 3.52
C THR A 79 -7.54 -24.23 2.99
N GLU A 80 -6.54 -24.87 3.61
CA GLU A 80 -5.17 -24.92 3.11
C GLU A 80 -5.11 -25.52 1.70
N GLU A 81 -5.85 -26.62 1.47
CA GLU A 81 -5.95 -27.27 0.16
C GLU A 81 -6.55 -26.35 -0.90
N GLY A 82 -7.59 -25.60 -0.55
CA GLY A 82 -8.19 -24.59 -1.44
C GLY A 82 -7.23 -23.46 -1.79
N PHE A 83 -6.42 -23.02 -0.85
CA PHE A 83 -5.38 -22.04 -1.08
C PHE A 83 -4.26 -22.57 -1.98
N GLU A 84 -3.71 -23.77 -1.69
CA GLU A 84 -2.67 -24.42 -2.49
C GLU A 84 -3.14 -24.59 -3.94
N LYS A 85 -4.37 -25.07 -4.15
CA LYS A 85 -4.96 -25.19 -5.48
C LYS A 85 -5.07 -23.85 -6.21
N ALA A 86 -5.41 -22.78 -5.52
CA ALA A 86 -5.46 -21.44 -6.13
C ALA A 86 -4.06 -20.98 -6.56
N ILE A 87 -3.02 -21.25 -5.74
CA ILE A 87 -1.62 -20.97 -6.10
C ILE A 87 -1.20 -21.76 -7.35
N GLU A 88 -1.49 -23.06 -7.42
CA GLU A 88 -1.20 -23.91 -8.59
C GLU A 88 -1.92 -23.42 -9.86
N GLN A 89 -3.08 -22.81 -9.72
CA GLN A 89 -3.85 -22.20 -10.81
C GLN A 89 -3.36 -20.79 -11.19
N GLY A 90 -2.27 -20.32 -10.60
CA GLY A 90 -1.67 -19.03 -10.92
C GLY A 90 -2.32 -17.84 -10.22
N ALA A 91 -2.68 -17.99 -8.95
CA ALA A 91 -3.16 -16.89 -8.11
C ALA A 91 -2.20 -15.70 -8.16
N ARG A 92 -2.76 -14.48 -8.30
CA ARG A 92 -2.01 -13.23 -8.31
C ARG A 92 -2.53 -12.31 -7.22
N PHE A 93 -1.60 -11.54 -6.66
CA PHE A 93 -1.89 -10.65 -5.54
C PHE A 93 -1.48 -9.22 -5.88
N GLY A 94 -2.23 -8.26 -5.37
CA GLY A 94 -1.95 -6.85 -5.54
C GLY A 94 -1.75 -6.14 -4.21
N PHE A 95 -1.36 -4.86 -4.32
CA PHE A 95 -1.34 -3.96 -3.17
C PHE A 95 -1.81 -2.56 -3.59
N PRO A 96 -2.53 -1.82 -2.73
CA PRO A 96 -3.11 -0.53 -3.12
C PRO A 96 -2.06 0.49 -3.57
N VAL A 97 -2.24 1.09 -4.75
CA VAL A 97 -1.43 2.20 -5.30
C VAL A 97 -1.22 3.30 -4.26
N THR A 98 -2.28 3.63 -3.54
CA THR A 98 -2.28 4.71 -2.56
C THR A 98 -1.28 4.50 -1.43
N ALA A 99 -0.95 3.26 -1.09
CA ALA A 99 0.04 2.95 -0.05
C ALA A 99 1.44 3.43 -0.44
N PHE A 100 1.87 3.14 -1.67
CA PHE A 100 3.18 3.57 -2.20
C PHE A 100 3.25 5.09 -2.33
N LYS A 101 2.20 5.71 -2.87
CA LYS A 101 2.13 7.17 -3.00
C LYS A 101 2.16 7.87 -1.65
N GLN A 102 1.40 7.38 -0.66
CA GLN A 102 1.38 7.95 0.68
C GLN A 102 2.71 7.76 1.41
N ALA A 103 3.36 6.60 1.27
CA ALA A 103 4.69 6.35 1.83
C ALA A 103 5.70 7.38 1.31
N ALA A 104 5.76 7.58 -0.02
CA ALA A 104 6.66 8.53 -0.67
C ALA A 104 6.41 9.98 -0.19
N ILE A 105 5.15 10.45 -0.17
CA ILE A 105 4.77 11.79 0.29
C ILE A 105 5.08 11.98 1.78
N SER A 106 4.77 10.98 2.62
CA SER A 106 4.99 11.06 4.06
C SER A 106 6.48 11.06 4.41
N ALA A 107 7.27 10.26 3.70
CA ALA A 107 8.73 10.22 3.88
C ALA A 107 9.37 11.56 3.51
N SER A 108 9.01 12.14 2.38
CA SER A 108 9.54 13.45 1.94
C SER A 108 9.27 14.55 2.95
N TYR A 109 8.08 14.57 3.54
CA TYR A 109 7.73 15.52 4.60
C TYR A 109 8.57 15.28 5.87
N ARG A 110 8.73 14.02 6.31
CA ARG A 110 9.52 13.65 7.50
C ARG A 110 11.00 13.97 7.33
N MET A 111 11.53 13.84 6.12
CA MET A 111 12.93 14.19 5.79
C MET A 111 13.16 15.69 5.58
N GLY A 112 12.12 16.51 5.67
CA GLY A 112 12.22 17.96 5.49
C GLY A 112 12.44 18.40 4.03
N TRP A 113 12.22 17.50 3.06
CA TRP A 113 12.34 17.82 1.62
C TRP A 113 11.16 18.63 1.08
N SER A 114 10.04 18.62 1.80
CA SER A 114 8.89 19.46 1.52
C SER A 114 8.37 20.10 2.80
N LYS A 115 7.89 21.34 2.69
CA LYS A 115 7.29 22.08 3.81
C LYS A 115 5.94 21.51 4.23
N ASP A 116 5.22 20.88 3.30
CA ASP A 116 3.92 20.28 3.53
C ASP A 116 3.71 19.07 2.61
N LYS A 117 2.71 18.24 2.96
CA LYS A 117 2.36 17.08 2.15
C LYS A 117 1.50 17.43 0.92
N MET A 118 0.85 18.59 0.92
CA MET A 118 -0.10 18.95 -0.14
C MET A 118 0.62 19.26 -1.45
N SER A 119 1.75 19.97 -1.38
CA SER A 119 2.59 20.32 -2.53
C SER A 119 3.09 19.09 -3.29
N LEU A 120 3.28 17.96 -2.62
CA LEU A 120 3.76 16.72 -3.22
C LEU A 120 2.67 15.86 -3.85
N ARG A 121 1.40 16.05 -3.50
CA ARG A 121 0.30 15.18 -3.96
C ARG A 121 0.09 15.20 -5.47
N GLY A 122 0.36 16.33 -6.12
CA GLY A 122 0.24 16.53 -7.56
C GLY A 122 1.53 16.37 -8.36
N VAL A 123 2.66 16.03 -7.70
CA VAL A 123 3.97 15.95 -8.37
C VAL A 123 4.06 14.75 -9.30
N PHE A 124 3.50 13.62 -8.89
CA PHE A 124 3.48 12.38 -9.67
C PHE A 124 2.22 11.57 -9.36
N PHE A 125 1.87 10.70 -10.28
CA PHE A 125 0.81 9.72 -10.12
C PHE A 125 1.41 8.33 -10.32
N ILE A 126 0.91 7.36 -9.55
CA ILE A 126 1.24 5.96 -9.73
C ILE A 126 -0.01 5.30 -10.31
N GLU A 127 0.14 4.65 -11.46
CA GLU A 127 -0.97 3.99 -12.14
C GLU A 127 -1.15 2.59 -11.55
N GLY A 128 -2.39 2.21 -11.33
CA GLY A 128 -2.80 0.88 -10.92
C GLY A 128 -3.73 0.25 -11.94
N ASP A 129 -4.19 -0.96 -11.67
CA ASP A 129 -5.27 -1.59 -12.42
C ASP A 129 -6.62 -0.88 -12.20
N GLU A 130 -7.72 -1.46 -12.70
CA GLU A 130 -9.08 -0.92 -12.54
C GLU A 130 -9.49 -0.75 -11.07
N ASN A 131 -8.93 -1.57 -10.17
CA ASN A 131 -9.17 -1.52 -8.74
C ASN A 131 -8.13 -0.69 -7.97
N GLN A 132 -7.26 0.06 -8.68
CA GLN A 132 -6.16 0.83 -8.12
C GLN A 132 -5.17 -0.03 -7.33
N MET A 133 -4.89 -1.23 -7.85
CA MET A 133 -3.91 -2.17 -7.31
C MET A 133 -2.68 -2.24 -8.20
N ILE A 134 -1.54 -2.56 -7.58
CA ILE A 134 -0.27 -2.90 -8.23
C ILE A 134 -0.03 -4.37 -7.95
N GLU A 135 0.33 -5.13 -8.98
CA GLU A 135 0.67 -6.54 -8.80
C GLU A 135 1.94 -6.68 -7.97
N ILE A 136 1.90 -7.58 -6.99
CA ILE A 136 3.02 -7.96 -6.14
C ILE A 136 3.50 -9.34 -6.55
N HIS A 137 4.71 -9.40 -7.04
CA HIS A 137 5.40 -10.65 -7.34
C HIS A 137 6.20 -11.07 -6.11
N SER A 138 6.12 -12.34 -5.72
CA SER A 138 6.79 -12.85 -4.52
C SER A 138 6.90 -14.38 -4.56
N ASP A 139 7.55 -14.96 -3.57
CA ASP A 139 7.33 -16.35 -3.23
C ASP A 139 5.87 -16.57 -2.81
N THR A 140 5.45 -17.85 -2.73
CA THR A 140 4.13 -18.22 -2.21
C THR A 140 3.90 -17.56 -0.84
N PRO A 141 2.81 -16.79 -0.67
CA PRO A 141 2.52 -16.18 0.62
C PRO A 141 2.34 -17.20 1.73
N ILE A 142 2.85 -16.89 2.89
CA ILE A 142 2.74 -17.75 4.08
C ILE A 142 1.83 -17.13 5.12
N MET A 143 1.15 -17.97 5.88
CA MET A 143 0.31 -17.54 6.99
C MET A 143 1.18 -17.06 8.15
N ARG A 144 0.94 -15.83 8.59
CA ARG A 144 1.56 -15.23 9.76
C ARG A 144 0.51 -15.00 10.84
N GLU A 145 0.85 -15.37 12.07
CA GLU A 145 0.06 -15.07 13.27
C GLU A 145 0.66 -13.87 14.02
N ASP A 146 -0.15 -12.84 14.25
CA ASP A 146 0.23 -11.65 15.00
C ASP A 146 -0.72 -11.42 16.17
N MET A 147 -0.16 -11.25 17.36
CA MET A 147 -0.92 -10.75 18.51
C MET A 147 -0.99 -9.22 18.44
N VAL A 148 -2.19 -8.68 18.39
CA VAL A 148 -2.43 -7.24 18.32
C VAL A 148 -3.27 -6.76 19.50
N LYS A 149 -3.10 -5.50 19.91
CA LYS A 149 -4.00 -4.85 20.87
C LYS A 149 -5.12 -4.14 20.12
N VAL A 150 -6.37 -4.45 20.47
CA VAL A 150 -7.55 -3.79 19.94
C VAL A 150 -8.17 -2.92 21.02
N GLY A 151 -8.25 -1.61 20.79
CA GLY A 151 -8.78 -0.65 21.76
C GLY A 151 -7.97 -0.58 23.03
N MET A 152 -8.64 -0.38 24.17
CA MET A 152 -8.00 -0.14 25.48
C MET A 152 -7.58 -1.44 26.20
N GLY A 153 -7.03 -2.42 25.50
CA GLY A 153 -6.34 -3.53 26.17
C GLY A 153 -6.84 -4.95 25.85
N THR A 154 -7.73 -5.12 24.88
CA THR A 154 -8.13 -6.46 24.43
C THR A 154 -7.05 -6.99 23.46
N ALA A 155 -6.44 -8.14 23.80
CA ALA A 155 -5.58 -8.87 22.87
C ALA A 155 -6.44 -9.58 21.81
N ASP A 156 -5.99 -9.54 20.56
CA ASP A 156 -6.61 -10.27 19.45
C ASP A 156 -5.50 -10.91 18.62
N ILE A 157 -5.77 -12.06 18.05
CA ILE A 157 -4.87 -12.76 17.15
C ILE A 157 -5.31 -12.46 15.72
N ARG A 158 -4.38 -12.06 14.85
CA ARG A 158 -4.62 -11.77 13.43
C ARG A 158 -3.79 -12.71 12.58
N TYR A 159 -4.45 -13.35 11.63
CA TYR A 159 -3.80 -14.19 10.61
C TYR A 159 -3.70 -13.39 9.32
N ARG A 160 -2.46 -13.24 8.80
CA ARG A 160 -2.12 -12.34 7.71
C ARG A 160 -1.23 -13.01 6.69
N GLY A 161 -1.32 -12.56 5.44
CA GLY A 161 -0.40 -12.98 4.39
C GLY A 161 0.96 -12.26 4.53
N GLU A 162 2.04 -13.03 4.64
CA GLU A 162 3.43 -12.56 4.59
C GLU A 162 4.04 -12.93 3.25
N PHE A 163 4.48 -11.90 2.50
CA PHE A 163 5.07 -12.00 1.16
C PHE A 163 6.57 -11.78 1.27
N ARG A 164 7.36 -12.81 0.96
CA ARG A 164 8.83 -12.77 0.98
C ARG A 164 9.37 -12.58 -0.42
N ASN A 165 10.58 -12.02 -0.53
CA ASN A 165 11.28 -11.78 -1.80
C ASN A 165 10.40 -11.05 -2.82
N TRP A 166 9.59 -10.11 -2.33
CA TRP A 166 8.62 -9.43 -3.15
C TRP A 166 9.23 -8.28 -3.96
N TRP A 167 8.63 -8.03 -5.12
CA TRP A 167 8.91 -6.90 -5.97
C TRP A 167 7.64 -6.48 -6.71
N ALA A 168 7.66 -5.26 -7.24
CA ALA A 168 6.56 -4.71 -8.03
C ALA A 168 7.06 -3.71 -9.05
N GLU A 169 6.24 -3.42 -10.07
CA GLU A 169 6.48 -2.36 -11.03
C GLU A 169 5.55 -1.18 -10.76
N LEU A 170 6.14 -0.02 -10.51
CA LEU A 170 5.42 1.23 -10.34
C LEU A 170 5.46 2.00 -11.65
N ARG A 171 4.32 2.10 -12.31
CA ARG A 171 4.16 2.94 -13.48
C ARG A 171 3.82 4.36 -13.03
N ILE A 172 4.73 5.31 -13.28
CA ILE A 172 4.69 6.64 -12.71
C ILE A 172 4.56 7.67 -13.81
N THR A 173 3.51 8.49 -13.71
CA THR A 173 3.29 9.64 -14.60
C THR A 173 3.59 10.93 -13.85
N TYR A 174 4.41 11.78 -14.42
CA TYR A 174 4.84 13.07 -13.85
C TYR A 174 4.94 14.16 -14.93
N ASN A 175 5.02 15.42 -14.49
CA ASN A 175 5.22 16.55 -15.40
C ASN A 175 6.72 16.85 -15.55
N LYS A 176 7.28 16.69 -16.78
CA LYS A 176 8.70 16.99 -17.09
C LYS A 176 9.09 18.44 -16.81
N ASN A 177 8.15 19.37 -17.00
CA ASN A 177 8.36 20.80 -16.73
C ASN A 177 8.00 21.16 -15.29
N GLY A 178 7.75 20.17 -14.43
CA GLY A 178 7.40 20.37 -13.03
C GLY A 178 8.58 20.77 -12.16
N GLN A 179 8.29 20.98 -10.87
CA GLN A 179 9.27 21.39 -9.87
C GLN A 179 10.33 20.29 -9.58
N TYR A 180 9.95 19.02 -9.76
CA TYR A 180 10.78 17.87 -9.42
C TYR A 180 11.18 17.11 -10.69
N SER A 181 12.51 16.82 -10.82
CA SER A 181 13.01 15.95 -11.87
C SER A 181 12.65 14.48 -11.62
N LEU A 182 12.79 13.64 -12.65
CA LEU A 182 12.61 12.19 -12.51
C LEU A 182 13.49 11.60 -11.41
N GLU A 183 14.77 11.99 -11.37
CA GLU A 183 15.72 11.54 -10.35
C GLU A 183 15.24 11.89 -8.93
N GLN A 184 14.74 13.11 -8.74
CA GLN A 184 14.17 13.52 -7.45
C GLN A 184 12.91 12.70 -7.08
N ILE A 185 12.06 12.38 -8.05
CA ILE A 185 10.88 11.52 -7.84
C ILE A 185 11.31 10.10 -7.45
N VAL A 186 12.33 9.54 -8.10
CA VAL A 186 12.93 8.25 -7.74
C VAL A 186 13.45 8.28 -6.30
N ASN A 187 14.15 9.34 -5.90
CA ASN A 187 14.65 9.50 -4.53
C ASN A 187 13.49 9.61 -3.50
N ILE A 188 12.41 10.29 -3.86
CA ILE A 188 11.18 10.39 -3.04
C ILE A 188 10.56 9.00 -2.84
N ILE A 189 10.51 8.17 -3.88
CA ILE A 189 9.98 6.81 -3.81
C ILE A 189 10.88 5.92 -2.96
N ASN A 190 12.19 6.00 -3.12
CA ASN A 190 13.17 5.31 -2.28
C ASN A 190 13.00 5.67 -0.80
N ALA A 191 12.89 6.97 -0.51
CA ALA A 191 12.62 7.42 0.87
C ALA A 191 11.30 6.86 1.40
N GLY A 192 10.29 6.75 0.54
CA GLY A 192 9.01 6.11 0.87
C GLY A 192 9.19 4.70 1.40
N GLY A 193 10.01 3.89 0.74
CA GLY A 193 10.30 2.53 1.15
C GLY A 193 11.10 2.42 2.44
N PHE A 194 12.10 3.27 2.60
CA PHE A 194 12.97 3.22 3.78
C PHE A 194 12.34 3.85 5.04
N VAL A 195 11.73 5.04 4.92
CA VAL A 195 11.25 5.82 6.08
C VAL A 195 9.86 5.38 6.53
N CYS A 196 9.00 5.03 5.58
CA CYS A 196 7.60 4.72 5.86
C CYS A 196 7.25 3.25 5.65
N GLY A 197 7.73 2.64 4.55
CA GLY A 197 7.32 1.30 4.14
C GLY A 197 5.84 1.19 3.77
N VAL A 198 5.41 -0.01 3.43
CA VAL A 198 4.02 -0.35 3.09
C VAL A 198 3.54 -1.59 3.85
N GLY A 199 2.24 -1.76 3.98
CA GLY A 199 1.65 -2.90 4.69
C GLY A 199 1.60 -2.72 6.21
N GLU A 200 1.40 -3.85 6.88
CA GLU A 200 1.35 -3.90 8.35
C GLU A 200 2.77 -3.96 8.94
N TRP A 201 2.90 -3.51 10.18
CA TRP A 201 4.19 -3.46 10.89
C TRP A 201 5.31 -2.74 10.13
N ARG A 202 4.94 -1.75 9.29
CA ARG A 202 5.88 -0.93 8.53
C ARG A 202 6.63 0.07 9.42
N PRO A 203 7.79 0.59 9.00
CA PRO A 203 8.58 1.55 9.77
C PRO A 203 7.79 2.78 10.25
N GLU A 204 6.85 3.29 9.46
CA GLU A 204 5.97 4.40 9.88
C GLU A 204 5.14 4.08 11.14
N ARG A 205 4.97 2.81 11.49
CA ARG A 205 4.21 2.29 12.63
C ARG A 205 5.08 1.51 13.61
N ASP A 206 6.34 1.94 13.75
CA ASP A 206 7.33 1.34 14.66
C ASP A 206 7.66 -0.13 14.37
N GLY A 207 7.34 -0.61 13.16
CA GLY A 207 7.64 -1.95 12.68
C GLY A 207 8.88 -1.99 11.80
N GLN A 208 9.18 -3.18 11.25
CA GLN A 208 10.36 -3.42 10.41
C GLN A 208 10.03 -4.17 9.12
N PHE A 209 8.75 -4.18 8.70
CA PHE A 209 8.28 -4.89 7.53
C PHE A 209 7.85 -3.93 6.42
N GLY A 210 7.81 -4.44 5.19
CA GLY A 210 7.33 -3.68 4.04
C GLY A 210 8.24 -2.54 3.59
N SER A 211 9.53 -2.56 3.97
CA SER A 211 10.54 -1.67 3.41
C SER A 211 10.92 -2.10 2.01
N TYR A 212 11.27 -1.14 1.15
CA TYR A 212 11.65 -1.39 -0.23
C TYR A 212 12.59 -0.31 -0.77
N HIS A 213 13.25 -0.61 -1.89
CA HIS A 213 14.02 0.34 -2.68
C HIS A 213 13.68 0.24 -4.17
N VAL A 214 14.02 1.28 -4.94
CA VAL A 214 13.96 1.24 -6.41
C VAL A 214 15.19 0.50 -6.91
N ALA A 215 14.97 -0.57 -7.70
CA ALA A 215 16.06 -1.32 -8.31
C ALA A 215 16.82 -0.45 -9.32
N THR A 216 18.16 -0.52 -9.27
CA THR A 216 19.07 0.17 -10.19
C THR A 216 19.29 -0.64 -11.45
#